data_33bc4092883a2a97d674655110b2b8ba
#
_entry.id   33bc4092883a2a97d674655110b2b8ba
#
_cell.length_a   1.000
_cell.length_b   1.000
_cell.length_c   1.000
_cell.angle_alpha   90.00
_cell.angle_beta   90.00
_cell.angle_gamma   90.00
#
_symmetry.space_group_name_H-M   'P 1'
#
loop_
_entity.id
_entity.type
_entity.pdbx_description
1 polymer ?
#
loop_
_entity_poly.entity_id
_entity_poly.type
_entity_poly.pdbx_seq_one_letter_code
_entity_poly.pdbx_strand_id
1 'polypeptide(L)'
;MKCRTSSDEKTISGMMKIWSTEHIFSYPWETVIKAAMRKYPNPMNPNVVGVDVLDRSLDSEGRLHSHRLLSTEWGLPSIVRAILGTNHTQTYVKEHSIVDREVKKMELCSTNITLTNLISVDERLVYTPHPENPEVTVLTQEAIITVKGVSLSSYLEGLMVRSMSANARKGWDAIEWVIQNSEGDNVPLCDIY
;
A
#
# COMPACT_ATOMS: atom_id res chain seq x y z
N MET A 1 -10.98 -7.21 13.63
CA MET A 1 -10.46 -8.47 13.06
C MET A 1 -8.95 -8.30 12.91
N LYS A 2 -8.14 -9.01 13.71
CA LYS A 2 -6.67 -8.90 13.62
C LYS A 2 -6.21 -9.48 12.29
N CYS A 3 -5.33 -8.78 11.53
CA CYS A 3 -4.58 -9.41 10.46
C CYS A 3 -3.86 -10.64 11.04
N ARG A 4 -4.32 -11.83 10.65
CA ARG A 4 -3.70 -13.08 11.07
C ARG A 4 -2.43 -13.26 10.25
N THR A 5 -1.29 -13.17 10.91
CA THR A 5 -0.06 -13.81 10.43
C THR A 5 -0.27 -15.32 10.53
N SER A 6 -0.38 -16.00 9.39
CA SER A 6 -0.37 -17.46 9.32
C SER A 6 1.03 -17.94 9.68
N SER A 7 1.18 -18.45 10.89
CA SER A 7 2.38 -19.17 11.33
C SER A 7 2.27 -20.63 10.92
N ASP A 8 2.74 -20.97 9.73
CA ASP A 8 3.19 -22.33 9.43
C ASP A 8 4.71 -22.33 9.56
N GLU A 9 5.20 -22.89 10.67
CA GLU A 9 6.61 -23.15 10.92
C GLU A 9 7.18 -24.12 9.89
N LYS A 10 7.73 -23.57 8.80
CA LYS A 10 8.88 -24.14 8.10
C LYS A 10 10.03 -23.17 8.30
N THR A 11 11.07 -23.61 8.97
CA THR A 11 12.34 -22.91 9.13
C THR A 11 12.91 -22.58 7.75
N ILE A 12 12.44 -21.50 7.14
CA ILE A 12 13.05 -20.90 5.96
C ILE A 12 13.98 -19.84 6.52
N SER A 13 15.28 -20.09 6.45
CA SER A 13 16.32 -19.09 6.72
C SER A 13 16.16 -17.93 5.74
N GLY A 14 15.30 -16.98 6.07
CA GLY A 14 15.10 -15.73 5.36
C GLY A 14 15.42 -14.57 6.29
N MET A 15 16.09 -13.53 5.80
CA MET A 15 16.25 -12.30 6.56
C MET A 15 14.97 -11.49 6.48
N MET A 16 14.53 -10.96 7.61
CA MET A 16 13.33 -10.14 7.77
C MET A 16 13.72 -8.73 8.14
N LYS A 17 13.18 -7.74 7.43
CA LYS A 17 13.40 -6.34 7.72
C LYS A 17 12.08 -5.62 7.95
N ILE A 18 12.03 -4.81 9.00
CA ILE A 18 10.91 -3.92 9.29
C ILE A 18 11.29 -2.53 8.78
N TRP A 19 10.37 -1.91 8.07
CA TRP A 19 10.45 -0.53 7.61
C TRP A 19 9.22 0.22 8.09
N SER A 20 9.39 1.46 8.53
CA SER A 20 8.28 2.31 8.94
C SER A 20 8.53 3.76 8.58
N THR A 21 7.46 4.51 8.35
CA THR A 21 7.49 5.94 8.11
C THR A 21 6.17 6.57 8.54
N GLU A 22 6.21 7.90 8.75
CA GLU A 22 5.04 8.72 8.99
C GLU A 22 5.02 9.86 7.95
N HIS A 23 3.83 10.22 7.51
CA HIS A 23 3.61 11.36 6.62
C HIS A 23 2.40 12.17 7.09
N ILE A 24 2.49 13.48 6.95
CA ILE A 24 1.45 14.42 7.36
C ILE A 24 0.88 15.10 6.11
N PHE A 25 -0.43 14.93 5.89
CA PHE A 25 -1.18 15.65 4.88
C PHE A 25 -1.84 16.88 5.50
N SER A 26 -1.62 18.03 4.92
CA SER A 26 -2.25 19.31 5.34
C SER A 26 -3.69 19.42 4.83
N TYR A 27 -4.47 18.35 5.01
CA TYR A 27 -5.86 18.22 4.59
C TYR A 27 -6.66 17.41 5.61
N PRO A 28 -7.98 17.68 5.77
CA PRO A 28 -8.85 16.91 6.65
C PRO A 28 -8.90 15.43 6.24
N TRP A 29 -9.16 14.57 7.23
CA TRP A 29 -9.17 13.12 7.04
C TRP A 29 -10.09 12.68 5.89
N GLU A 30 -11.30 13.22 5.82
CA GLU A 30 -12.28 12.88 4.77
C GLU A 30 -11.76 13.17 3.36
N THR A 31 -11.04 14.29 3.20
CA THR A 31 -10.43 14.68 1.93
C THR A 31 -9.33 13.70 1.52
N VAL A 32 -8.46 13.36 2.47
CA VAL A 32 -7.36 12.41 2.23
C VAL A 32 -7.89 11.02 1.90
N ILE A 33 -8.91 10.53 2.62
CA ILE A 33 -9.46 9.19 2.36
C ILE A 33 -10.16 9.10 1.00
N LYS A 34 -10.93 10.12 0.62
CA LYS A 34 -11.51 10.20 -0.74
C LYS A 34 -10.44 10.07 -1.82
N ALA A 35 -9.35 10.82 -1.67
CA ALA A 35 -8.24 10.78 -2.61
C ALA A 35 -7.51 9.43 -2.58
N ALA A 36 -7.24 8.87 -1.40
CA ALA A 36 -6.57 7.58 -1.24
C ALA A 36 -7.34 6.42 -1.89
N MET A 37 -8.67 6.42 -1.80
CA MET A 37 -9.52 5.40 -2.43
C MET A 37 -9.50 5.48 -3.96
N ARG A 38 -9.19 6.64 -4.54
CA ARG A 38 -9.17 6.90 -5.99
C ARG A 38 -7.78 7.23 -6.53
N LYS A 39 -6.73 7.01 -5.75
CA LYS A 39 -5.38 7.48 -6.10
C LYS A 39 -4.78 6.84 -7.35
N TYR A 40 -5.30 5.72 -7.83
CA TYR A 40 -4.78 5.01 -9.00
C TYR A 40 -5.87 4.74 -10.05
N PRO A 41 -5.52 4.75 -11.35
CA PRO A 41 -4.21 5.10 -11.94
C PRO A 41 -3.85 6.57 -11.72
N ASN A 42 -2.54 6.90 -11.69
CA ASN A 42 -2.07 8.25 -11.37
C ASN A 42 -0.72 8.55 -12.03
N PRO A 43 -0.52 9.72 -12.66
CA PRO A 43 0.75 10.08 -13.29
C PRO A 43 1.91 10.18 -12.30
N MET A 44 1.66 10.45 -11.01
CA MET A 44 2.68 10.50 -9.97
C MET A 44 3.23 9.13 -9.61
N ASN A 45 2.48 8.05 -9.91
CA ASN A 45 2.94 6.67 -9.74
C ASN A 45 2.58 5.80 -10.97
N PRO A 46 3.27 6.00 -12.10
CA PRO A 46 3.00 5.29 -13.33
C PRO A 46 3.30 3.77 -13.24
N ASN A 47 3.98 3.34 -12.17
CA ASN A 47 4.26 1.92 -11.94
C ASN A 47 2.99 1.12 -11.60
N VAL A 48 1.93 1.76 -11.09
CA VAL A 48 0.63 1.11 -10.88
C VAL A 48 -0.17 1.25 -12.16
N VAL A 49 -0.21 0.19 -12.95
CA VAL A 49 -0.78 0.18 -14.31
C VAL A 49 -2.25 -0.24 -14.35
N GLY A 50 -2.76 -0.84 -13.26
CA GLY A 50 -4.16 -1.24 -13.17
C GLY A 50 -4.61 -1.45 -11.74
N VAL A 51 -5.91 -1.26 -11.51
CA VAL A 51 -6.59 -1.54 -10.22
C VAL A 51 -7.94 -2.17 -10.52
N ASP A 52 -8.15 -3.37 -10.02
CA ASP A 52 -9.42 -4.07 -10.07
C ASP A 52 -10.03 -4.12 -8.66
N VAL A 53 -11.28 -3.70 -8.53
CA VAL A 53 -12.05 -3.85 -7.30
C VAL A 53 -12.69 -5.23 -7.33
N LEU A 54 -12.23 -6.13 -6.44
CA LEU A 54 -12.70 -7.51 -6.38
C LEU A 54 -13.99 -7.64 -5.55
N ASP A 55 -14.07 -6.87 -4.47
CA ASP A 55 -15.23 -6.85 -3.59
C ASP A 55 -15.28 -5.53 -2.81
N ARG A 56 -16.50 -5.10 -2.52
CA ARG A 56 -16.76 -3.93 -1.67
C ARG A 56 -18.05 -4.13 -0.91
N SER A 57 -17.99 -4.05 0.42
CA SER A 57 -19.12 -4.35 1.30
C SER A 57 -19.08 -3.53 2.58
N LEU A 58 -20.25 -3.32 3.18
CA LEU A 58 -20.36 -2.77 4.53
C LEU A 58 -20.52 -3.91 5.52
N ASP A 59 -19.84 -3.82 6.65
CA ASP A 59 -20.07 -4.76 7.76
C ASP A 59 -21.23 -4.30 8.66
N SER A 60 -21.53 -5.09 9.70
CA SER A 60 -22.60 -4.80 10.66
C SER A 60 -22.38 -3.53 11.49
N GLU A 61 -21.16 -3.00 11.51
CA GLU A 61 -20.80 -1.76 12.21
C GLU A 61 -20.75 -0.56 11.25
N GLY A 62 -21.14 -0.74 9.98
CA GLY A 62 -21.15 0.30 8.97
C GLY A 62 -19.78 0.67 8.42
N ARG A 63 -18.74 -0.14 8.66
CA ARG A 63 -17.40 0.06 8.11
C ARG A 63 -17.34 -0.47 6.68
N LEU A 64 -16.72 0.32 5.80
CA LEU A 64 -16.52 -0.08 4.40
C LEU A 64 -15.28 -0.97 4.28
N HIS A 65 -15.49 -2.18 3.80
CA HIS A 65 -14.43 -3.09 3.39
C HIS A 65 -14.27 -3.04 1.88
N SER A 66 -13.03 -2.99 1.40
CA SER A 66 -12.72 -3.07 -0.02
C SER A 66 -11.54 -3.99 -0.26
N HIS A 67 -11.70 -4.93 -1.19
CA HIS A 67 -10.65 -5.82 -1.67
C HIS A 67 -10.28 -5.42 -3.08
N ARG A 68 -9.00 -5.12 -3.32
CA ARG A 68 -8.50 -4.69 -4.62
C ARG A 68 -7.31 -5.55 -5.05
N LEU A 69 -7.14 -5.65 -6.36
CA LEU A 69 -5.95 -6.21 -6.99
C LEU A 69 -5.27 -5.09 -7.78
N LEU A 70 -4.03 -4.83 -7.45
CA LEU A 70 -3.20 -3.86 -8.15
C LEU A 70 -2.22 -4.58 -9.06
N SER A 71 -2.18 -4.15 -10.33
CA SER A 71 -1.15 -4.55 -11.29
C SER A 71 -0.06 -3.51 -11.29
N THR A 72 1.17 -3.92 -11.03
CA THR A 72 2.31 -3.01 -10.94
C THR A 72 3.43 -3.44 -11.88
N GLU A 73 4.14 -2.48 -12.46
CA GLU A 73 5.35 -2.72 -13.22
C GLU A 73 6.57 -2.34 -12.37
N TRP A 74 7.40 -3.32 -12.08
CA TRP A 74 8.63 -3.09 -11.34
C TRP A 74 9.80 -2.92 -12.30
N GLY A 75 10.44 -1.76 -12.23
CA GLY A 75 11.73 -1.53 -12.85
C GLY A 75 12.86 -2.25 -12.08
N LEU A 76 12.81 -3.58 -12.04
CA LEU A 76 13.85 -4.36 -11.38
C LEU A 76 15.20 -4.14 -12.06
N PRO A 77 16.29 -3.85 -11.31
CA PRO A 77 17.63 -3.82 -11.85
C PRO A 77 17.97 -5.11 -12.62
N SER A 78 18.76 -5.00 -13.68
CA SER A 78 19.13 -6.15 -14.52
C SER A 78 19.74 -7.32 -13.74
N ILE A 79 20.53 -7.01 -12.71
CA ILE A 79 21.10 -8.01 -11.82
C ILE A 79 20.02 -8.78 -11.04
N VAL A 80 18.97 -8.11 -10.59
CA VAL A 80 17.85 -8.74 -9.88
C VAL A 80 17.06 -9.61 -10.84
N ARG A 81 16.79 -9.14 -12.06
CA ARG A 81 16.14 -9.94 -13.11
C ARG A 81 16.93 -11.22 -13.45
N ALA A 82 18.26 -11.10 -13.55
CA ALA A 82 19.14 -12.24 -13.79
C ALA A 82 19.09 -13.26 -12.64
N ILE A 83 19.07 -12.81 -11.38
CA ILE A 83 18.98 -13.67 -10.19
C ILE A 83 17.59 -14.35 -10.13
N LEU A 84 16.53 -13.62 -10.45
CA LEU A 84 15.17 -14.14 -10.40
C LEU A 84 14.82 -15.03 -11.60
N GLY A 85 15.68 -15.05 -12.63
CA GLY A 85 15.44 -15.85 -13.85
C GLY A 85 14.18 -15.43 -14.61
N THR A 86 13.71 -14.17 -14.45
CA THR A 86 12.47 -13.70 -15.03
C THR A 86 12.67 -12.42 -15.83
N ASN A 87 12.05 -12.38 -17.01
CA ASN A 87 11.90 -11.16 -17.82
C ASN A 87 10.57 -10.45 -17.53
N HIS A 88 9.69 -11.03 -16.70
CA HIS A 88 8.43 -10.41 -16.33
C HIS A 88 8.69 -9.29 -15.33
N THR A 89 8.26 -8.09 -15.68
CA THR A 89 8.31 -6.89 -14.85
C THR A 89 6.99 -6.64 -14.13
N GLN A 90 5.92 -7.31 -14.58
CA GLN A 90 4.58 -7.15 -14.01
C GLN A 90 4.42 -7.98 -12.75
N THR A 91 3.98 -7.34 -11.67
CA THR A 91 3.68 -7.96 -10.37
C THR A 91 2.28 -7.58 -9.91
N TYR A 92 1.73 -8.39 -9.02
CA TYR A 92 0.40 -8.17 -8.47
C TYR A 92 0.46 -8.02 -6.95
N VAL A 93 -0.33 -7.07 -6.47
CA VAL A 93 -0.49 -6.78 -5.04
C VAL A 93 -1.96 -6.91 -4.68
N LYS A 94 -2.26 -7.73 -3.69
CA LYS A 94 -3.58 -7.80 -3.07
C LYS A 94 -3.67 -6.77 -1.97
N GLU A 95 -4.75 -6.00 -1.96
CA GLU A 95 -5.01 -4.95 -0.99
C GLU A 95 -6.37 -5.16 -0.34
N HIS A 96 -6.43 -4.99 0.97
CA HIS A 96 -7.66 -4.93 1.75
C HIS A 96 -7.67 -3.67 2.57
N SER A 97 -8.70 -2.84 2.41
CA SER A 97 -8.90 -1.63 3.21
C SER A 97 -10.18 -1.69 4.02
N ILE A 98 -10.15 -1.05 5.18
CA ILE A 98 -11.29 -0.86 6.07
C ILE A 98 -11.38 0.63 6.38
N VAL A 99 -12.51 1.24 6.08
CA VAL A 99 -12.80 2.65 6.39
C VAL A 99 -13.87 2.70 7.45
N ASP A 100 -13.51 3.21 8.63
CA ASP A 100 -14.39 3.47 9.74
C ASP A 100 -14.60 4.99 9.84
N ARG A 101 -15.82 5.45 9.56
CA ARG A 101 -16.16 6.88 9.55
C ARG A 101 -16.46 7.43 10.92
N GLU A 102 -16.95 6.59 11.84
CA GLU A 102 -17.31 7.01 13.19
C GLU A 102 -16.09 7.43 13.99
N VAL A 103 -15.03 6.61 13.92
CA VAL A 103 -13.75 6.89 14.59
C VAL A 103 -12.74 7.59 13.68
N LYS A 104 -13.12 7.92 12.43
CA LYS A 104 -12.25 8.54 11.42
C LYS A 104 -10.92 7.80 11.27
N LYS A 105 -10.99 6.52 10.98
CA LYS A 105 -9.82 5.67 10.75
C LYS A 105 -9.95 4.90 9.45
N MET A 106 -8.91 4.95 8.61
CA MET A 106 -8.76 4.00 7.52
C MET A 106 -7.53 3.15 7.78
N GLU A 107 -7.67 1.84 7.63
CA GLU A 107 -6.59 0.88 7.67
C GLU A 107 -6.52 0.13 6.35
N LEU A 108 -5.33 -0.01 5.79
CA LEU A 108 -5.09 -0.69 4.54
C LEU A 108 -3.95 -1.67 4.74
N CYS A 109 -4.18 -2.94 4.41
CA CYS A 109 -3.17 -3.98 4.38
C CYS A 109 -2.94 -4.42 2.94
N SER A 110 -1.69 -4.51 2.53
CA SER A 110 -1.31 -5.01 1.22
C SER A 110 -0.25 -6.10 1.30
N THR A 111 -0.29 -7.03 0.36
CA THR A 111 0.73 -8.07 0.22
C THR A 111 0.94 -8.40 -1.26
N ASN A 112 2.19 -8.64 -1.66
CA ASN A 112 2.46 -9.13 -3.00
C ASN A 112 2.01 -10.58 -3.14
N ILE A 113 1.43 -10.92 -4.29
CA ILE A 113 1.00 -12.29 -4.61
C ILE A 113 1.84 -12.92 -5.72
N THR A 114 2.76 -12.17 -6.29
CA THR A 114 3.77 -12.64 -7.26
C THR A 114 5.15 -12.63 -6.62
N LEU A 115 6.04 -13.51 -7.06
CA LEU A 115 7.41 -13.67 -6.56
C LEU A 115 7.50 -14.03 -5.07
N THR A 116 6.45 -14.58 -4.49
CA THR A 116 6.34 -14.88 -3.05
C THR A 116 7.31 -15.96 -2.57
N ASN A 117 7.86 -16.76 -3.48
CA ASN A 117 8.92 -17.73 -3.23
C ASN A 117 10.29 -17.06 -2.98
N LEU A 118 10.45 -15.78 -3.34
CA LEU A 118 11.70 -15.01 -3.27
C LEU A 118 11.57 -13.82 -2.33
N ILE A 119 10.49 -13.07 -2.45
CA ILE A 119 10.26 -11.84 -1.70
C ILE A 119 8.81 -11.82 -1.23
N SER A 120 8.61 -11.56 0.07
CA SER A 120 7.31 -11.21 0.64
C SER A 120 7.40 -9.79 1.19
N VAL A 121 6.41 -8.97 0.85
CA VAL A 121 6.23 -7.62 1.39
C VAL A 121 4.82 -7.56 1.94
N ASP A 122 4.69 -7.41 3.24
CA ASP A 122 3.44 -7.21 3.94
C ASP A 122 3.44 -5.79 4.50
N GLU A 123 2.51 -4.96 4.02
CA GLU A 123 2.44 -3.55 4.32
C GLU A 123 1.13 -3.20 5.02
N ARG A 124 1.20 -2.29 5.97
CA ARG A 124 0.06 -1.75 6.69
C ARG A 124 0.14 -0.23 6.73
N LEU A 125 -0.93 0.42 6.26
CA LEU A 125 -1.12 1.87 6.29
C LEU A 125 -2.28 2.20 7.21
N VAL A 126 -2.10 3.22 8.06
CA VAL A 126 -3.16 3.73 8.94
C VAL A 126 -3.26 5.23 8.77
N TYR A 127 -4.46 5.71 8.42
CA TYR A 127 -4.79 7.12 8.29
C TYR A 127 -5.71 7.54 9.43
N THR A 128 -5.32 8.56 10.19
CA THR A 128 -6.10 9.15 11.28
C THR A 128 -6.02 10.66 11.24
N PRO A 129 -7.01 11.39 11.79
CA PRO A 129 -6.84 12.81 12.07
C PRO A 129 -5.65 13.04 12.99
N HIS A 130 -4.96 14.16 12.83
CA HIS A 130 -3.93 14.56 13.77
C HIS A 130 -4.55 14.87 15.14
N PRO A 131 -3.98 14.39 16.27
CA PRO A 131 -4.60 14.53 17.60
C PRO A 131 -4.91 15.96 18.01
N GLU A 132 -4.07 16.91 17.59
CA GLU A 132 -4.17 18.32 17.98
C GLU A 132 -4.79 19.20 16.89
N ASN A 133 -4.93 18.68 15.65
CA ASN A 133 -5.45 19.47 14.53
C ASN A 133 -6.29 18.61 13.57
N PRO A 134 -7.62 18.65 13.65
CA PRO A 134 -8.51 17.82 12.79
C PRO A 134 -8.45 18.19 11.30
N GLU A 135 -7.89 19.33 10.94
CA GLU A 135 -7.66 19.76 9.54
C GLU A 135 -6.42 19.10 8.92
N VAL A 136 -5.75 18.24 9.68
CA VAL A 136 -4.52 17.55 9.28
C VAL A 136 -4.69 16.05 9.45
N THR A 137 -4.16 15.27 8.51
CA THR A 137 -4.21 13.80 8.54
C THR A 137 -2.82 13.23 8.70
N VAL A 138 -2.68 12.29 9.62
CA VAL A 138 -1.46 11.49 9.82
C VAL A 138 -1.61 10.15 9.13
N LEU A 139 -0.65 9.80 8.30
CA LEU A 139 -0.46 8.47 7.74
C LEU A 139 0.73 7.80 8.43
N THR A 140 0.49 6.70 9.11
CA THR A 140 1.54 5.78 9.55
C THR A 140 1.62 4.60 8.60
N GLN A 141 2.81 4.27 8.13
CA GLN A 141 3.04 3.19 7.17
C GLN A 141 4.15 2.28 7.68
N GLU A 142 3.86 0.98 7.73
CA GLU A 142 4.77 -0.06 8.20
C GLU A 142 4.83 -1.18 7.17
N ALA A 143 6.01 -1.77 6.98
CA ALA A 143 6.17 -2.92 6.10
C ALA A 143 7.13 -3.94 6.70
N ILE A 144 6.80 -5.22 6.51
CA ILE A 144 7.66 -6.36 6.77
C ILE A 144 8.12 -6.90 5.44
N ILE A 145 9.44 -6.87 5.22
CA ILE A 145 10.09 -7.34 4.00
C ILE A 145 10.86 -8.60 4.33
N THR A 146 10.53 -9.70 3.67
CA THR A 146 11.22 -10.99 3.82
C THR A 146 11.82 -11.40 2.49
N VAL A 147 13.14 -11.62 2.45
CA VAL A 147 13.85 -12.15 1.29
C VAL A 147 14.28 -13.60 1.58
N LYS A 148 13.89 -14.52 0.69
CA LYS A 148 14.06 -15.97 0.87
C LYS A 148 15.19 -16.51 -0.01
N GLY A 149 16.07 -17.31 0.57
CA GLY A 149 16.89 -18.28 -0.14
C GLY A 149 17.94 -17.80 -1.14
N VAL A 150 18.44 -16.55 -1.07
CA VAL A 150 19.43 -16.04 -2.03
C VAL A 150 20.72 -15.60 -1.35
N SER A 151 21.86 -15.89 -2.00
CA SER A 151 23.21 -15.53 -1.53
C SER A 151 23.47 -14.01 -1.42
N LEU A 152 22.53 -13.17 -1.90
CA LEU A 152 22.61 -11.71 -1.91
C LEU A 152 21.47 -11.06 -1.10
N SER A 153 20.96 -11.75 -0.08
CA SER A 153 19.80 -11.30 0.70
C SER A 153 19.96 -9.88 1.26
N SER A 154 21.11 -9.53 1.84
CA SER A 154 21.35 -8.19 2.39
C SER A 154 21.37 -7.08 1.33
N TYR A 155 21.86 -7.37 0.12
CA TYR A 155 21.80 -6.43 -1.00
C TYR A 155 20.35 -6.21 -1.47
N LEU A 156 19.60 -7.30 -1.64
CA LEU A 156 18.21 -7.25 -2.04
C LEU A 156 17.34 -6.52 -1.00
N GLU A 157 17.59 -6.75 0.29
CA GLU A 157 16.90 -6.02 1.36
C GLU A 157 17.15 -4.52 1.30
N GLY A 158 18.41 -4.11 1.15
CA GLY A 158 18.75 -2.70 1.01
C GLY A 158 18.13 -2.05 -0.21
N LEU A 159 18.01 -2.79 -1.31
CA LEU A 159 17.31 -2.36 -2.51
C LEU A 159 15.80 -2.22 -2.25
N MET A 160 15.20 -3.21 -1.60
CA MET A 160 13.76 -3.20 -1.28
C MET A 160 13.39 -2.05 -0.36
N VAL A 161 14.16 -1.79 0.70
CA VAL A 161 13.93 -0.64 1.60
C VAL A 161 13.98 0.69 0.87
N ARG A 162 14.95 0.87 -0.04
CA ARG A 162 15.02 2.08 -0.88
C ARG A 162 13.81 2.19 -1.82
N SER A 163 13.39 1.07 -2.40
CA SER A 163 12.20 1.01 -3.25
C SER A 163 10.92 1.33 -2.47
N MET A 164 10.78 0.81 -1.24
CA MET A 164 9.66 1.12 -0.35
C MET A 164 9.58 2.62 -0.06
N SER A 165 10.70 3.25 0.33
CA SER A 165 10.73 4.68 0.61
C SER A 165 10.38 5.53 -0.62
N ALA A 166 10.86 5.13 -1.81
CA ALA A 166 10.52 5.81 -3.06
C ALA A 166 9.03 5.62 -3.44
N ASN A 167 8.49 4.41 -3.26
CA ASN A 167 7.09 4.11 -3.57
C ASN A 167 6.13 4.77 -2.58
N ALA A 168 6.50 4.86 -1.29
CA ALA A 168 5.75 5.61 -0.30
C ALA A 168 5.57 7.07 -0.73
N ARG A 169 6.66 7.74 -1.10
CA ARG A 169 6.60 9.14 -1.60
C ARG A 169 5.68 9.28 -2.81
N LYS A 170 5.81 8.40 -3.82
CA LYS A 170 4.92 8.40 -4.98
C LYS A 170 3.45 8.21 -4.59
N GLY A 171 3.19 7.39 -3.55
CA GLY A 171 1.85 7.20 -3.00
C GLY A 171 1.29 8.46 -2.36
N TRP A 172 2.11 9.21 -1.62
CA TRP A 172 1.74 10.50 -1.02
C TRP A 172 1.48 11.55 -2.10
N ASP A 173 2.41 11.69 -3.06
CA ASP A 173 2.30 12.60 -4.19
C ASP A 173 1.03 12.31 -5.03
N ALA A 174 0.69 11.02 -5.19
CA ALA A 174 -0.53 10.61 -5.89
C ALA A 174 -1.81 11.03 -5.16
N ILE A 175 -1.84 10.95 -3.83
CA ILE A 175 -2.98 11.44 -3.01
C ILE A 175 -3.11 12.95 -3.16
N GLU A 176 -2.02 13.70 -2.98
CA GLU A 176 -2.02 15.17 -3.12
C GLU A 176 -2.42 15.60 -4.53
N TRP A 177 -1.92 14.91 -5.55
CA TRP A 177 -2.31 15.18 -6.93
C TRP A 177 -3.82 15.02 -7.15
N VAL A 178 -4.43 13.95 -6.62
CA VAL A 178 -5.90 13.76 -6.69
C VAL A 178 -6.63 14.88 -5.97
N ILE A 179 -6.20 15.29 -4.78
CA ILE A 179 -6.83 16.39 -4.04
C ILE A 179 -6.79 17.68 -4.87
N GLN A 180 -5.63 18.04 -5.40
CA GLN A 180 -5.42 19.27 -6.16
C GLN A 180 -6.16 19.29 -7.51
N ASN A 181 -6.35 18.12 -8.13
CA ASN A 181 -7.01 18.01 -9.44
C ASN A 181 -8.50 17.63 -9.36
N SER A 182 -9.01 17.32 -8.15
CA SER A 182 -10.43 16.98 -7.92
C SER A 182 -11.25 18.16 -7.37
N GLU A 183 -10.67 19.34 -7.22
CA GLU A 183 -11.39 20.52 -6.67
C GLU A 183 -12.59 20.99 -7.53
N GLY A 184 -12.77 20.42 -8.73
CA GLY A 184 -13.97 20.65 -9.57
C GLY A 184 -15.09 19.62 -9.42
N ASP A 185 -14.81 18.46 -8.84
CA ASP A 185 -15.74 17.36 -8.68
C ASP A 185 -16.25 17.31 -7.23
N ASN A 186 -17.36 18.01 -6.94
CA ASN A 186 -18.14 17.83 -5.72
C ASN A 186 -18.81 16.44 -5.72
N VAL A 187 -18.02 15.37 -5.76
CA VAL A 187 -18.51 13.99 -5.61
C VAL A 187 -18.73 13.74 -4.12
N PRO A 188 -19.98 13.55 -3.67
CA PRO A 188 -20.26 13.24 -2.27
C PRO A 188 -19.59 11.94 -1.86
N LEU A 189 -19.26 11.80 -0.57
CA LEU A 189 -18.72 10.54 -0.03
C LEU A 189 -19.60 9.31 -0.29
N CYS A 190 -20.91 9.51 -0.51
CA CYS A 190 -21.84 8.45 -0.84
C CYS A 190 -21.54 7.75 -2.19
N ASP A 191 -20.83 8.38 -3.11
CA ASP A 191 -20.50 7.80 -4.43
C ASP A 191 -19.22 6.95 -4.42
N ILE A 192 -18.60 6.80 -3.26
CA ILE A 192 -17.44 5.92 -3.05
C ILE A 192 -17.86 4.54 -2.51
N TYR A 193 -19.16 4.40 -2.15
CA TYR A 193 -19.72 3.18 -1.54
C TYR A 193 -20.55 2.36 -2.50
#